data_2616876053e7bb1df59d2321a6cd488d
#
_entry.id   2616876053e7bb1df59d2321a6cd488d
#
_cell.length_a   1.000
_cell.length_b   1.000
_cell.length_c   1.000
_cell.angle_alpha   90.00
_cell.angle_beta   90.00
_cell.angle_gamma   90.00
#
_symmetry.space_group_name_H-M   'P 1'
#
loop_
_entity.id
_entity.type
_entity.pdbx_description
1 polymer ?
#
loop_
_entity_poly.entity_id
_entity_poly.type
_entity_poly.pdbx_seq_one_letter_code
_entity_poly.pdbx_strand_id
1 'polypeptide(L)'
;MNDFILKGEFEGRNMKKIILSAIVACAAFGAGMNYTDVVKDVYADANSAKSIGRLLPTNAVEILQTSGDRAQIKVKGYQNPAVSNVVYFADGARIISVAFAKTAPFDIKVIKEGKNGKWNEVETTVFVQKDGFSTDVNAMFAKADKMYKESCGVCHALPQTTHFNANQWPSLLKSMIGRTAIEKKDEWLVIEYLQKHSSDVNLGK
;
A
#
# COMPACT_ATOMS: atom_id res chain seq x y z
N MET A 1 9.09 -81.63 35.98
CA MET A 1 10.42 -81.81 35.33
C MET A 1 10.36 -81.11 33.99
N ASN A 2 11.19 -80.12 33.79
CA ASN A 2 11.56 -79.36 32.61
C ASN A 2 10.62 -78.24 32.10
N ASP A 3 11.11 -77.08 32.43
CA ASP A 3 10.90 -75.79 31.83
C ASP A 3 11.17 -75.76 30.33
N PHE A 4 10.40 -74.92 29.63
CA PHE A 4 10.89 -74.26 28.42
C PHE A 4 10.26 -72.88 28.29
N ILE A 5 11.06 -71.91 28.69
CA ILE A 5 10.82 -70.48 28.52
C ILE A 5 11.16 -70.11 27.06
N LEU A 6 10.21 -69.59 26.29
CA LEU A 6 10.50 -68.91 25.04
C LEU A 6 10.30 -67.41 25.25
N LYS A 7 11.42 -66.73 25.34
CA LYS A 7 11.53 -65.27 25.20
C LYS A 7 11.25 -64.87 23.75
N GLY A 8 10.16 -64.16 23.55
CA GLY A 8 9.94 -63.42 22.31
C GLY A 8 10.43 -62.00 22.45
N GLU A 9 11.56 -61.71 21.78
CA GLU A 9 12.09 -60.36 21.66
C GLU A 9 11.17 -59.55 20.74
N PHE A 10 10.58 -58.49 21.27
CA PHE A 10 9.80 -57.52 20.51
C PHE A 10 10.80 -56.44 19.98
N GLU A 11 11.24 -56.60 18.73
CA GLU A 11 12.05 -55.63 18.03
C GLU A 11 11.31 -54.32 17.86
N GLY A 12 11.77 -53.28 18.56
CA GLY A 12 11.25 -51.91 18.47
C GLY A 12 11.51 -51.29 17.10
N ARG A 13 10.47 -51.16 16.32
CA ARG A 13 10.51 -50.43 15.06
C ARG A 13 10.57 -48.92 15.32
N ASN A 14 11.78 -48.35 15.16
CA ASN A 14 12.03 -46.91 15.20
C ASN A 14 11.23 -46.19 14.10
N MET A 15 10.09 -45.64 14.46
CA MET A 15 9.35 -44.72 13.61
C MET A 15 10.06 -43.34 13.62
N LYS A 16 10.97 -43.14 12.68
CA LYS A 16 11.55 -41.80 12.42
C LYS A 16 10.44 -40.88 12.01
N LYS A 17 10.06 -40.00 12.92
CA LYS A 17 9.19 -38.86 12.61
C LYS A 17 9.93 -37.95 11.64
N ILE A 18 9.54 -38.00 10.36
CA ILE A 18 9.96 -37.03 9.36
C ILE A 18 9.21 -35.74 9.68
N ILE A 19 9.90 -34.84 10.36
CA ILE A 19 9.47 -33.46 10.51
C ILE A 19 9.72 -32.80 9.16
N LEU A 20 8.67 -32.65 8.37
CA LEU A 20 8.70 -31.89 7.13
C LEU A 20 8.76 -30.38 7.53
N SER A 21 9.96 -29.87 7.71
CA SER A 21 10.19 -28.43 7.89
C SER A 21 9.80 -27.74 6.58
N ALA A 22 8.65 -27.09 6.58
CA ALA A 22 8.30 -26.14 5.53
C ALA A 22 9.31 -24.99 5.61
N ILE A 23 10.28 -24.98 4.72
CA ILE A 23 11.19 -23.84 4.52
C ILE A 23 10.32 -22.74 3.90
N VAL A 24 9.86 -21.82 4.73
CA VAL A 24 9.32 -20.55 4.26
C VAL A 24 10.51 -19.79 3.67
N ALA A 25 10.58 -19.75 2.35
CA ALA A 25 11.55 -18.93 1.64
C ALA A 25 11.17 -17.46 1.91
N CYS A 26 11.76 -16.86 2.94
CA CYS A 26 11.79 -15.42 3.12
C CYS A 26 12.65 -14.85 2.00
N ALA A 27 12.02 -14.44 0.89
CA ALA A 27 12.67 -13.57 -0.07
C ALA A 27 12.93 -12.25 0.68
N ALA A 28 14.19 -11.99 1.04
CA ALA A 28 14.62 -10.71 1.55
C ALA A 28 14.46 -9.69 0.41
N PHE A 29 13.32 -9.00 0.39
CA PHE A 29 13.19 -7.79 -0.42
C PHE A 29 14.18 -6.77 0.18
N GLY A 30 15.08 -6.26 -0.67
CA GLY A 30 16.05 -5.25 -0.26
C GLY A 30 15.34 -4.07 0.43
N ALA A 31 16.01 -3.44 1.39
CA ALA A 31 15.51 -2.37 2.27
C ALA A 31 15.20 -1.05 1.53
N GLY A 32 14.53 -1.11 0.37
CA GLY A 32 14.11 0.03 -0.45
C GLY A 32 12.61 0.28 -0.32
N MET A 33 12.21 1.55 -0.52
CA MET A 33 10.80 1.90 -0.65
C MET A 33 10.24 1.34 -1.95
N ASN A 34 9.05 0.77 -1.87
CA ASN A 34 8.31 0.24 -3.01
C ASN A 34 7.07 1.09 -3.25
N TYR A 35 6.64 1.15 -4.50
CA TYR A 35 5.50 1.95 -4.96
C TYR A 35 4.65 1.13 -5.91
N THR A 36 3.38 1.50 -6.08
CA THR A 36 2.51 0.95 -7.12
C THR A 36 1.97 2.09 -7.98
N ASP A 37 1.73 1.84 -9.25
CA ASP A 37 1.11 2.81 -10.18
C ASP A 37 -0.41 2.63 -10.30
N VAL A 38 -0.98 1.67 -9.58
CA VAL A 38 -2.42 1.38 -9.54
C VAL A 38 -2.95 1.39 -8.11
N VAL A 39 -4.25 1.57 -7.96
CA VAL A 39 -4.94 1.36 -6.68
C VAL A 39 -4.89 -0.13 -6.34
N LYS A 40 -4.50 -0.45 -5.10
CA LYS A 40 -4.55 -1.83 -4.58
C LYS A 40 -5.58 -1.95 -3.48
N ASP A 41 -6.36 -3.02 -3.52
CA ASP A 41 -7.20 -3.41 -2.39
C ASP A 41 -6.35 -3.79 -1.18
N VAL A 42 -6.79 -3.34 0.00
CA VAL A 42 -6.16 -3.60 1.28
C VAL A 42 -6.95 -4.63 2.07
N TYR A 43 -6.25 -5.58 2.69
CA TYR A 43 -6.83 -6.70 3.44
C TYR A 43 -6.26 -6.74 4.86
N ALA A 44 -7.05 -7.26 5.80
CA ALA A 44 -6.66 -7.39 7.20
C ALA A 44 -5.58 -8.47 7.40
N ASP A 45 -5.63 -9.54 6.61
CA ASP A 45 -4.68 -10.66 6.66
C ASP A 45 -4.46 -11.27 5.27
N ALA A 46 -3.55 -12.24 5.18
CA ALA A 46 -3.16 -12.88 3.92
C ALA A 46 -4.31 -13.70 3.27
N ASN A 47 -5.27 -14.17 4.06
CA ASN A 47 -6.33 -15.09 3.61
C ASN A 47 -7.70 -14.41 3.47
N SER A 48 -7.82 -13.15 3.91
CA SER A 48 -9.08 -12.41 3.84
C SER A 48 -9.56 -12.26 2.39
N ALA A 49 -10.78 -12.69 2.11
CA ALA A 49 -11.42 -12.50 0.81
C ALA A 49 -11.95 -11.08 0.62
N LYS A 50 -12.33 -10.41 1.71
CA LYS A 50 -12.96 -9.08 1.69
C LYS A 50 -11.92 -7.99 1.89
N SER A 51 -11.88 -7.02 0.96
CA SER A 51 -11.12 -5.79 1.12
C SER A 51 -11.65 -4.94 2.28
N ILE A 52 -10.75 -4.38 3.06
CA ILE A 52 -11.05 -3.43 4.15
C ILE A 52 -10.72 -1.99 3.79
N GLY A 53 -10.13 -1.75 2.62
CA GLY A 53 -9.72 -0.43 2.20
C GLY A 53 -8.92 -0.45 0.90
N ARG A 54 -8.19 0.62 0.65
CA ARG A 54 -7.37 0.77 -0.55
C ARG A 54 -6.08 1.52 -0.27
N LEU A 55 -5.00 1.10 -0.91
CA LEU A 55 -3.73 1.81 -1.06
C LEU A 55 -3.78 2.59 -2.37
N LEU A 56 -3.46 3.89 -2.35
CA LEU A 56 -3.40 4.71 -3.55
C LEU A 56 -2.00 4.70 -4.18
N PRO A 57 -1.90 4.99 -5.50
CA PRO A 57 -0.64 4.95 -6.25
C PRO A 57 0.44 5.89 -5.69
N THR A 58 1.68 5.62 -6.06
CA THR A 58 2.86 6.47 -5.77
C THR A 58 3.15 6.70 -4.28
N ASN A 59 2.49 5.98 -3.37
CA ASN A 59 2.78 6.04 -1.95
C ASN A 59 3.84 5.01 -1.58
N ALA A 60 4.82 5.44 -0.78
CA ALA A 60 5.92 4.60 -0.34
C ALA A 60 5.44 3.53 0.64
N VAL A 61 5.83 2.29 0.38
CA VAL A 61 5.55 1.15 1.26
C VAL A 61 6.82 0.35 1.53
N GLU A 62 6.94 -0.19 2.72
CA GLU A 62 7.93 -1.19 3.10
C GLU A 62 7.30 -2.57 3.00
N ILE A 63 7.82 -3.46 2.16
CA ILE A 63 7.36 -4.85 2.09
C ILE A 63 8.04 -5.63 3.21
N LEU A 64 7.25 -6.14 4.16
CA LEU A 64 7.75 -6.86 5.32
C LEU A 64 7.92 -8.34 5.04
N GLN A 65 6.94 -8.94 4.36
CA GLN A 65 6.95 -10.36 3.99
C GLN A 65 5.91 -10.64 2.90
N THR A 66 6.03 -11.80 2.29
CA THR A 66 5.04 -12.31 1.32
C THR A 66 4.45 -13.62 1.82
N SER A 67 3.15 -13.83 1.55
CA SER A 67 2.42 -15.06 1.90
C SER A 67 1.43 -15.37 0.79
N GLY A 68 1.64 -16.44 0.04
CA GLY A 68 0.85 -16.78 -1.13
C GLY A 68 0.85 -15.64 -2.15
N ASP A 69 -0.32 -15.10 -2.48
CA ASP A 69 -0.51 -14.00 -3.42
C ASP A 69 -0.50 -12.62 -2.74
N ARG A 70 -0.24 -12.56 -1.44
CA ARG A 70 -0.25 -11.32 -0.65
C ARG A 70 1.14 -10.91 -0.22
N ALA A 71 1.35 -9.60 -0.17
CA ALA A 71 2.45 -8.96 0.52
C ALA A 71 1.92 -8.25 1.76
N GLN A 72 2.56 -8.45 2.89
CA GLN A 72 2.37 -7.61 4.07
C GLN A 72 3.23 -6.37 3.90
N ILE A 73 2.59 -5.22 3.95
CA ILE A 73 3.25 -3.94 3.77
C ILE A 73 3.05 -3.05 4.99
N LYS A 74 4.04 -2.22 5.27
CA LYS A 74 3.95 -1.11 6.22
C LYS A 74 3.87 0.19 5.44
N VAL A 75 2.93 1.03 5.83
CA VAL A 75 2.74 2.38 5.28
C VAL A 75 2.88 3.39 6.42
N LYS A 76 3.72 4.40 6.23
CA LYS A 76 3.88 5.53 7.14
C LYS A 76 3.25 6.78 6.53
N GLY A 77 2.77 7.66 7.39
CA GLY A 77 2.18 8.92 6.93
C GLY A 77 1.61 9.73 8.08
N TYR A 78 0.56 10.46 7.78
CA TYR A 78 -0.08 11.38 8.72
C TYR A 78 -1.56 11.04 8.88
N GLN A 79 -2.10 11.28 10.07
CA GLN A 79 -3.52 11.10 10.35
C GLN A 79 -4.10 12.41 10.88
N ASN A 80 -5.13 12.90 10.20
CA ASN A 80 -5.94 13.99 10.73
C ASN A 80 -6.74 13.44 11.93
N PRO A 81 -6.63 14.05 13.14
CA PRO A 81 -7.36 13.57 14.32
C PRO A 81 -8.88 13.50 14.13
N ALA A 82 -9.45 14.29 13.23
CA ALA A 82 -10.88 14.25 12.89
C ALA A 82 -11.26 13.13 11.92
N VAL A 83 -10.28 12.40 11.32
CA VAL A 83 -10.51 11.37 10.30
C VAL A 83 -9.70 10.13 10.64
N SER A 84 -10.29 9.24 11.45
CA SER A 84 -9.59 8.10 12.05
C SER A 84 -9.21 6.99 11.05
N ASN A 85 -9.87 6.90 9.91
CA ASN A 85 -9.76 5.78 8.96
C ASN A 85 -8.90 6.08 7.72
N VAL A 86 -8.07 7.11 7.75
CA VAL A 86 -7.22 7.51 6.61
C VAL A 86 -5.80 7.81 7.05
N VAL A 87 -4.84 7.28 6.32
CA VAL A 87 -3.43 7.68 6.37
C VAL A 87 -3.15 8.56 5.17
N TYR A 88 -2.61 9.74 5.42
CA TYR A 88 -2.28 10.74 4.39
C TYR A 88 -0.77 10.79 4.14
N PHE A 89 -0.41 11.22 2.94
CA PHE A 89 0.98 11.35 2.51
C PHE A 89 1.73 12.48 3.22
N ALA A 90 1.08 13.61 3.44
CA ALA A 90 1.70 14.82 3.99
C ALA A 90 0.83 15.45 5.09
N ASP A 91 1.49 16.10 6.06
CA ASP A 91 0.83 16.85 7.13
C ASP A 91 0.00 18.01 6.54
N GLY A 92 -1.27 18.10 6.94
CA GLY A 92 -2.19 19.14 6.50
C GLY A 92 -2.76 18.99 5.08
N ALA A 93 -2.24 18.08 4.26
CA ALA A 93 -2.70 17.85 2.89
C ALA A 93 -3.50 16.53 2.78
N ARG A 94 -4.68 16.59 2.17
CA ARG A 94 -5.56 15.42 1.99
C ARG A 94 -5.15 14.56 0.79
N ILE A 95 -3.87 14.23 0.70
CA ILE A 95 -3.30 13.29 -0.25
C ILE A 95 -3.36 11.92 0.41
N ILE A 96 -4.19 11.02 -0.08
CA ILE A 96 -4.50 9.75 0.58
C ILE A 96 -3.42 8.72 0.26
N SER A 97 -2.77 8.16 1.29
CA SER A 97 -1.93 6.97 1.12
C SER A 97 -2.76 5.70 1.24
N VAL A 98 -3.43 5.52 2.39
CA VAL A 98 -4.33 4.39 2.63
C VAL A 98 -5.64 4.91 3.19
N ALA A 99 -6.76 4.41 2.67
CA ALA A 99 -8.07 4.70 3.21
C ALA A 99 -8.80 3.39 3.53
N PHE A 100 -9.31 3.28 4.75
CA PHE A 100 -10.09 2.14 5.23
C PHE A 100 -11.59 2.43 5.14
N ALA A 101 -12.39 1.38 4.92
CA ALA A 101 -13.83 1.48 5.11
C ALA A 101 -14.14 1.72 6.59
N LYS A 102 -15.02 2.67 6.90
CA LYS A 102 -15.31 3.07 8.30
C LYS A 102 -15.83 1.94 9.18
N THR A 103 -16.44 0.93 8.56
CA THR A 103 -17.02 -0.24 9.25
C THR A 103 -16.08 -1.44 9.31
N ALA A 104 -14.91 -1.35 8.69
CA ALA A 104 -13.94 -2.43 8.68
C ALA A 104 -13.03 -2.37 9.92
N PRO A 105 -12.54 -3.51 10.41
CA PRO A 105 -11.47 -3.51 11.40
C PRO A 105 -10.16 -3.05 10.74
N PHE A 106 -9.56 -2.00 11.25
CA PHE A 106 -8.25 -1.52 10.83
C PHE A 106 -7.45 -1.05 12.06
N ASP A 107 -6.14 -1.04 11.93
CA ASP A 107 -5.23 -0.51 12.94
C ASP A 107 -4.32 0.56 12.32
N ILE A 108 -4.35 1.77 12.91
CA ILE A 108 -3.45 2.87 12.58
C ILE A 108 -2.77 3.28 13.88
N LYS A 109 -1.49 2.95 13.98
CA LYS A 109 -0.70 3.23 15.17
C LYS A 109 -0.12 4.64 15.11
N VAL A 110 -0.39 5.43 16.14
CA VAL A 110 0.26 6.74 16.31
C VAL A 110 1.70 6.53 16.77
N ILE A 111 2.64 7.05 15.97
CA ILE A 111 4.08 7.03 16.26
C ILE A 111 4.47 8.29 17.01
N LYS A 112 3.87 9.42 16.62
CA LYS A 112 4.10 10.70 17.24
C LYS A 112 2.85 11.57 17.14
N GLU A 113 2.41 12.10 18.25
CA GLU A 113 1.28 13.03 18.28
C GLU A 113 1.66 14.38 17.66
N GLY A 114 0.76 14.88 16.83
CA GLY A 114 0.87 16.22 16.27
C GLY A 114 0.60 17.29 17.32
N LYS A 115 1.36 18.39 17.28
CA LYS A 115 1.20 19.56 18.16
C LYS A 115 0.92 20.80 17.34
N ASN A 116 0.24 21.79 17.94
CA ASN A 116 -0.01 23.08 17.30
C ASN A 116 -0.71 22.98 15.92
N GLY A 117 -1.75 22.15 15.85
CA GLY A 117 -2.54 21.96 14.61
C GLY A 117 -1.93 21.01 13.58
N LYS A 118 -0.78 20.43 13.84
CA LYS A 118 -0.19 19.37 13.00
C LYS A 118 -0.91 18.04 13.22
N TRP A 119 -0.88 17.21 12.19
CA TRP A 119 -1.46 15.87 12.22
C TRP A 119 -0.52 14.87 12.91
N ASN A 120 -1.08 13.77 13.40
CA ASN A 120 -0.28 12.71 13.99
C ASN A 120 0.57 12.01 12.93
N GLU A 121 1.84 11.74 13.24
CA GLU A 121 2.64 10.79 12.45
C GLU A 121 2.21 9.37 12.81
N VAL A 122 1.88 8.57 11.80
CA VAL A 122 1.29 7.24 12.00
C VAL A 122 1.92 6.19 11.10
N GLU A 123 1.71 4.93 11.48
CA GLU A 123 1.96 3.78 10.61
C GLU A 123 0.79 2.80 10.65
N THR A 124 0.63 2.05 9.57
CA THR A 124 -0.30 0.93 9.50
C THR A 124 0.36 -0.24 8.77
N THR A 125 -0.03 -1.46 9.15
CA THR A 125 0.45 -2.69 8.53
C THR A 125 -0.75 -3.45 7.98
N VAL A 126 -0.71 -3.77 6.70
CA VAL A 126 -1.84 -4.36 5.95
C VAL A 126 -1.34 -5.34 4.90
N PHE A 127 -2.24 -6.09 4.31
CA PHE A 127 -1.95 -6.98 3.19
C PHE A 127 -2.52 -6.44 1.89
N VAL A 128 -1.78 -6.61 0.79
CA VAL A 128 -2.17 -6.24 -0.57
C VAL A 128 -1.75 -7.34 -1.53
N GLN A 129 -2.22 -7.33 -2.78
CA GLN A 129 -1.66 -8.19 -3.83
C GLN A 129 -0.16 -7.90 -4.01
N LYS A 130 0.67 -8.96 -4.04
CA LYS A 130 2.14 -8.86 -4.04
C LYS A 130 2.74 -8.29 -5.31
N ASP A 131 2.04 -8.42 -6.45
CA ASP A 131 2.57 -8.03 -7.76
C ASP A 131 2.42 -6.53 -8.03
N GLY A 132 3.14 -6.01 -9.04
CA GLY A 132 3.01 -4.64 -9.53
C GLY A 132 3.62 -3.58 -8.61
N PHE A 133 4.66 -3.93 -7.87
CA PHE A 133 5.50 -2.97 -7.16
C PHE A 133 6.76 -2.62 -7.97
N SER A 134 7.21 -1.39 -7.82
CA SER A 134 8.45 -0.87 -8.39
C SER A 134 9.15 0.04 -7.38
N THR A 135 10.44 0.19 -7.50
CA THR A 135 11.22 1.14 -6.71
C THR A 135 11.36 2.51 -7.38
N ASP A 136 10.89 2.66 -8.61
CA ASP A 136 11.01 3.90 -9.40
C ASP A 136 9.70 4.69 -9.42
N VAL A 137 9.51 5.54 -8.42
CA VAL A 137 8.37 6.46 -8.36
C VAL A 137 8.45 7.55 -9.44
N ASN A 138 9.64 7.91 -9.89
CA ASN A 138 9.80 8.97 -10.91
C ASN A 138 9.29 8.49 -12.26
N ALA A 139 9.47 7.22 -12.61
CA ALA A 139 8.85 6.63 -13.80
C ALA A 139 7.32 6.68 -13.73
N MET A 140 6.73 6.45 -12.55
CA MET A 140 5.28 6.58 -12.35
C MET A 140 4.82 8.03 -12.50
N PHE A 141 5.55 8.99 -11.96
CA PHE A 141 5.25 10.41 -12.13
C PHE A 141 5.39 10.86 -13.59
N ALA A 142 6.42 10.38 -14.30
CA ALA A 142 6.57 10.66 -15.73
C ALA A 142 5.41 10.10 -16.57
N LYS A 143 4.92 8.88 -16.23
CA LYS A 143 3.73 8.28 -16.85
C LYS A 143 2.49 9.15 -16.60
N ALA A 144 2.28 9.61 -15.36
CA ALA A 144 1.14 10.45 -15.00
C ALA A 144 1.19 11.83 -15.67
N ASP A 145 2.37 12.47 -15.71
CA ASP A 145 2.60 13.75 -16.38
C ASP A 145 2.28 13.66 -17.89
N LYS A 146 2.74 12.59 -18.53
CA LYS A 146 2.42 12.33 -19.94
C LYS A 146 0.91 12.21 -20.16
N MET A 147 0.22 11.39 -19.34
CA MET A 147 -1.24 11.23 -19.42
C MET A 147 -1.96 12.56 -19.23
N TYR A 148 -1.54 13.36 -18.24
CA TYR A 148 -2.11 14.67 -17.96
C TYR A 148 -1.95 15.61 -19.15
N LYS A 149 -0.76 15.71 -19.71
CA LYS A 149 -0.46 16.58 -20.85
C LYS A 149 -1.21 16.16 -22.12
N GLU A 150 -1.19 14.90 -22.45
CA GLU A 150 -1.79 14.37 -23.69
C GLU A 150 -3.31 14.35 -23.65
N SER A 151 -3.91 14.15 -22.47
CA SER A 151 -5.37 14.03 -22.36
C SER A 151 -6.08 15.34 -22.02
N CYS A 152 -5.45 16.22 -21.25
CA CYS A 152 -6.08 17.45 -20.78
C CYS A 152 -5.65 18.68 -21.57
N GLY A 153 -4.47 18.67 -22.20
CA GLY A 153 -3.95 19.77 -23.01
C GLY A 153 -4.63 19.97 -24.37
N VAL A 154 -5.53 19.07 -24.75
CA VAL A 154 -6.16 19.08 -26.09
C VAL A 154 -7.19 20.19 -26.25
N CYS A 155 -7.91 20.56 -25.19
CA CYS A 155 -9.05 21.46 -25.26
C CYS A 155 -8.72 22.91 -24.92
N HIS A 156 -7.74 23.15 -24.03
CA HIS A 156 -7.32 24.49 -23.58
C HIS A 156 -5.91 24.46 -23.00
N ALA A 157 -5.38 25.65 -22.67
CA ALA A 157 -4.10 25.75 -21.97
C ALA A 157 -4.10 24.94 -20.65
N LEU A 158 -3.11 24.09 -20.51
CA LEU A 158 -2.99 23.17 -19.38
C LEU A 158 -2.50 23.92 -18.15
N PRO A 159 -3.20 23.90 -17.00
CA PRO A 159 -2.69 24.46 -15.76
C PRO A 159 -1.41 23.73 -15.32
N GLN A 160 -0.41 24.48 -14.86
CA GLN A 160 0.76 23.88 -14.23
C GLN A 160 0.35 23.16 -12.94
N THR A 161 1.08 22.11 -12.55
CA THR A 161 0.80 21.35 -11.32
C THR A 161 0.79 22.23 -10.07
N THR A 162 1.59 23.29 -10.06
CA THR A 162 1.70 24.28 -8.98
C THR A 162 0.59 25.35 -8.99
N HIS A 163 -0.32 25.33 -9.96
CA HIS A 163 -1.38 26.33 -10.07
C HIS A 163 -2.43 26.22 -8.98
N PHE A 164 -2.68 25.00 -8.51
CA PHE A 164 -3.66 24.69 -7.47
C PHE A 164 -3.00 24.02 -6.28
N ASN A 165 -3.62 24.12 -5.11
CA ASN A 165 -3.23 23.40 -3.91
C ASN A 165 -3.61 21.92 -4.02
N ALA A 166 -2.91 21.05 -3.27
CA ALA A 166 -3.14 19.61 -3.27
C ALA A 166 -4.61 19.23 -3.05
N ASN A 167 -5.28 19.94 -2.15
CA ASN A 167 -6.68 19.65 -1.80
C ASN A 167 -7.71 20.02 -2.89
N GLN A 168 -7.32 20.82 -3.89
CA GLN A 168 -8.19 21.25 -4.99
C GLN A 168 -8.16 20.28 -6.18
N TRP A 169 -7.01 19.65 -6.45
CA TRP A 169 -6.79 18.81 -7.62
C TRP A 169 -7.82 17.68 -7.79
N PRO A 170 -8.21 16.91 -6.74
CA PRO A 170 -9.14 15.80 -6.94
C PRO A 170 -10.49 16.22 -7.50
N SER A 171 -11.03 17.33 -7.02
CA SER A 171 -12.32 17.83 -7.50
C SER A 171 -12.24 18.39 -8.92
N LEU A 172 -11.17 19.14 -9.21
CA LEU A 172 -10.92 19.69 -10.54
C LEU A 172 -10.76 18.59 -11.59
N LEU A 173 -9.88 17.62 -11.33
CA LEU A 173 -9.66 16.53 -12.28
C LEU A 173 -10.94 15.70 -12.47
N LYS A 174 -11.63 15.33 -11.40
CA LYS A 174 -12.85 14.51 -11.48
C LYS A 174 -13.99 15.17 -12.28
N SER A 175 -14.06 16.48 -12.30
CA SER A 175 -15.06 17.19 -13.10
C SER A 175 -14.83 17.09 -14.61
N MET A 176 -13.60 16.77 -15.04
CA MET A 176 -13.20 16.77 -16.44
C MET A 176 -12.79 15.38 -16.95
N ILE A 177 -12.38 14.47 -16.08
CA ILE A 177 -11.74 13.21 -16.46
C ILE A 177 -12.62 12.33 -17.37
N GLY A 178 -13.95 12.36 -17.19
CA GLY A 178 -14.90 11.64 -18.03
C GLY A 178 -14.97 12.12 -19.49
N ARG A 179 -14.30 13.23 -19.82
CA ARG A 179 -14.17 13.77 -21.19
C ARG A 179 -12.78 13.54 -21.78
N THR A 180 -11.94 12.77 -21.12
CA THR A 180 -10.55 12.51 -21.51
C THR A 180 -10.36 11.04 -21.87
N ALA A 181 -9.20 10.70 -22.45
CA ALA A 181 -8.79 9.33 -22.73
C ALA A 181 -8.17 8.61 -21.51
N ILE A 182 -8.12 9.25 -20.34
CA ILE A 182 -7.57 8.64 -19.11
C ILE A 182 -8.50 7.53 -18.65
N GLU A 183 -7.99 6.30 -18.60
CA GLU A 183 -8.75 5.16 -18.14
C GLU A 183 -9.02 5.22 -16.64
N LYS A 184 -10.12 4.62 -16.20
CA LYS A 184 -10.54 4.60 -14.79
C LYS A 184 -9.46 4.07 -13.84
N LYS A 185 -8.68 3.09 -14.27
CA LYS A 185 -7.58 2.51 -13.48
C LYS A 185 -6.43 3.49 -13.24
N ASP A 186 -6.21 4.46 -14.15
CA ASP A 186 -5.12 5.44 -14.11
C ASP A 186 -5.54 6.78 -13.48
N GLU A 187 -6.83 6.98 -13.21
CA GLU A 187 -7.37 8.21 -12.61
C GLU A 187 -6.63 8.63 -11.35
N TRP A 188 -6.43 7.68 -10.43
CA TRP A 188 -5.76 7.97 -9.17
C TRP A 188 -4.26 8.22 -9.33
N LEU A 189 -3.62 7.62 -10.32
CA LEU A 189 -2.21 7.90 -10.62
C LEU A 189 -2.01 9.37 -11.02
N VAL A 190 -2.90 9.89 -11.89
CA VAL A 190 -2.86 11.30 -12.30
C VAL A 190 -3.24 12.23 -11.14
N ILE A 191 -4.24 11.89 -10.33
CA ILE A 191 -4.62 12.68 -9.14
C ILE A 191 -3.44 12.80 -8.17
N GLU A 192 -2.81 11.67 -7.81
CA GLU A 192 -1.66 11.63 -6.89
C GLU A 192 -0.47 12.43 -7.41
N TYR A 193 -0.19 12.34 -8.72
CA TYR A 193 0.84 13.14 -9.36
C TYR A 193 0.57 14.64 -9.19
N LEU A 194 -0.63 15.10 -9.55
CA LEU A 194 -1.00 16.52 -9.47
C LEU A 194 -0.97 17.03 -8.03
N GLN A 195 -1.50 16.26 -7.08
CA GLN A 195 -1.49 16.61 -5.67
C GLN A 195 -0.06 16.71 -5.11
N LYS A 196 0.79 15.75 -5.41
CA LYS A 196 2.18 15.70 -4.89
C LYS A 196 3.09 16.77 -5.50
N HIS A 197 2.73 17.28 -6.68
CA HIS A 197 3.48 18.37 -7.35
C HIS A 197 2.81 19.74 -7.21
N SER A 198 1.81 19.88 -6.34
CA SER A 198 1.17 21.16 -6.06
C SER A 198 2.08 22.12 -5.28
N SER A 199 1.70 23.41 -5.26
CA SER A 199 2.53 24.47 -4.65
C SER A 199 2.68 24.36 -3.13
N ASP A 200 1.74 23.70 -2.46
CA ASP A 200 1.68 23.54 -1.01
C ASP A 200 2.23 22.19 -0.50
N VAL A 201 2.84 21.39 -1.38
CA VAL A 201 3.45 20.10 -1.03
C VAL A 201 4.96 20.13 -1.31
N ASN A 202 5.73 19.73 -0.31
CA ASN A 202 7.18 19.58 -0.44
C ASN A 202 7.54 18.09 -0.52
N LEU A 203 8.07 17.67 -1.66
CA LEU A 203 8.55 16.28 -1.87
C LEU A 203 9.95 16.03 -1.31
N GLY A 204 10.53 16.98 -0.57
CA GLY A 204 11.87 16.83 0.01
C GLY A 204 12.98 16.92 -1.05
N LYS A 205 12.92 17.96 -1.92
CA LYS A 205 13.99 18.28 -2.86
C LYS A 205 15.21 18.81 -2.15
#